data_29e43e663789c6e6770bd703c92af7bd
#
_entry.id   29e43e663789c6e6770bd703c92af7bd
#
_cell.length_a   1.000
_cell.length_b   1.000
_cell.length_c   1.000
_cell.angle_alpha   90.00
_cell.angle_beta   90.00
_cell.angle_gamma   90.00
#
_symmetry.space_group_name_H-M   'P 1'
#
loop_
_entity.id
_entity.type
_entity.pdbx_description
1 polymer ?
#
loop_
_entity_poly.entity_id
_entity_poly.type
_entity_poly.pdbx_seq_one_letter_code
_entity_poly.pdbx_strand_id
1 'polypeptide(L)'
;MSERITRLRMRGGTAAEWTAANPVLLSREFGIETDTRRLKMGDGTTAWASLPYFLAGADVRGQVSRLTSYQIPSAAQGVYRAIGATGTLDTTTASGLALGTTDTMGLRNSSGTTVLLRVSGSAEATAGNGNTLALKLAVNGVVIDATEVHEIHSTGDGRQDAKLTTTWMVSLPANGEVSMHLANLSASANITVIRARLVASQVHL
;
A
#
# COMPACT_ATOMS: atom_id res chain seq x y z
N MET A 1 26.98 44.72 -18.00
CA MET A 1 26.22 43.73 -18.79
C MET A 1 24.85 43.58 -18.14
N SER A 2 23.76 43.87 -18.85
CA SER A 2 22.39 43.75 -18.30
C SER A 2 22.01 42.28 -18.38
N GLU A 3 21.77 41.63 -17.24
CA GLU A 3 21.28 40.25 -17.14
C GLU A 3 19.81 40.22 -17.68
N ARG A 4 19.62 39.52 -18.79
CA ARG A 4 18.31 39.37 -19.40
C ARG A 4 17.55 38.27 -18.72
N ILE A 5 16.71 38.59 -17.73
CA ILE A 5 15.86 37.59 -17.04
C ILE A 5 14.71 37.24 -18.01
N THR A 6 14.78 36.04 -18.57
CA THR A 6 13.66 35.46 -19.36
C THR A 6 12.65 34.83 -18.42
N ARG A 7 11.44 35.39 -18.33
CA ARG A 7 10.33 34.83 -17.55
C ARG A 7 9.51 33.91 -18.44
N LEU A 8 9.44 32.63 -18.11
CA LEU A 8 8.50 31.70 -18.73
C LEU A 8 7.17 31.76 -17.95
N ARG A 9 6.07 32.01 -18.64
CA ARG A 9 4.72 31.87 -18.07
C ARG A 9 4.04 30.68 -18.70
N MET A 10 3.52 29.78 -17.87
CA MET A 10 2.69 28.67 -18.31
C MET A 10 1.22 29.14 -18.46
N ARG A 11 0.48 28.49 -19.33
CA ARG A 11 -0.96 28.71 -19.46
C ARG A 11 -1.66 28.23 -18.18
N GLY A 12 -2.47 29.09 -17.55
CA GLY A 12 -3.12 28.82 -16.27
C GLY A 12 -4.62 29.10 -16.32
N GLY A 13 -5.37 28.36 -15.52
CA GLY A 13 -6.80 28.53 -15.28
C GLY A 13 -7.20 27.67 -14.07
N THR A 14 -8.38 27.84 -13.53
CA THR A 14 -8.93 26.94 -12.51
C THR A 14 -9.26 25.57 -13.10
N ALA A 15 -9.35 24.54 -12.28
CA ALA A 15 -9.75 23.20 -12.73
C ALA A 15 -11.11 23.20 -13.46
N ALA A 16 -12.04 24.04 -12.99
CA ALA A 16 -13.34 24.23 -13.62
C ALA A 16 -13.25 24.87 -15.02
N GLU A 17 -12.42 25.93 -15.18
CA GLU A 17 -12.20 26.58 -16.46
C GLU A 17 -11.52 25.64 -17.47
N TRP A 18 -10.53 24.89 -17.04
CA TRP A 18 -9.87 23.89 -17.86
C TRP A 18 -10.82 22.78 -18.31
N THR A 19 -11.67 22.29 -17.40
CA THR A 19 -12.66 21.27 -17.71
C THR A 19 -13.72 21.77 -18.69
N ALA A 20 -14.19 23.01 -18.51
CA ALA A 20 -15.20 23.62 -19.38
C ALA A 20 -14.65 23.87 -20.79
N ALA A 21 -13.42 24.38 -20.89
CA ALA A 21 -12.77 24.65 -22.18
C ALA A 21 -12.29 23.37 -22.87
N ASN A 22 -11.89 22.37 -22.11
CA ASN A 22 -11.37 21.04 -22.51
C ASN A 22 -10.45 21.08 -23.76
N PRO A 23 -9.42 21.97 -23.82
CA PRO A 23 -8.59 22.12 -24.98
C PRO A 23 -7.65 20.94 -25.20
N VAL A 24 -7.22 20.74 -26.45
CA VAL A 24 -6.05 19.91 -26.76
C VAL A 24 -4.83 20.83 -26.65
N LEU A 25 -3.94 20.55 -25.70
CA LEU A 25 -2.66 21.22 -25.55
C LEU A 25 -1.68 20.73 -26.61
N LEU A 26 -0.83 21.63 -27.12
CA LEU A 26 0.24 21.22 -28.04
C LEU A 26 1.19 20.24 -27.37
N SER A 27 1.90 19.44 -28.16
CA SER A 27 2.91 18.53 -27.62
C SER A 27 3.96 19.33 -26.82
N ARG A 28 4.19 18.91 -25.56
CA ARG A 28 5.08 19.57 -24.57
C ARG A 28 4.60 20.93 -24.06
N GLU A 29 3.38 21.37 -24.40
CA GLU A 29 2.78 22.52 -23.76
C GLU A 29 2.33 22.16 -22.34
N PHE A 30 2.65 23.03 -21.36
CA PHE A 30 2.20 22.85 -19.98
C PHE A 30 0.99 23.72 -19.68
N GLY A 31 -0.02 23.12 -19.02
CA GLY A 31 -1.15 23.81 -18.42
C GLY A 31 -1.17 23.61 -16.93
N ILE A 32 -1.43 24.67 -16.15
CA ILE A 32 -1.51 24.63 -14.69
C ILE A 32 -2.92 24.96 -14.20
N GLU A 33 -3.44 24.16 -13.31
CA GLU A 33 -4.63 24.48 -12.51
C GLU A 33 -4.20 25.36 -11.33
N THR A 34 -4.66 26.61 -11.31
CA THR A 34 -4.21 27.61 -10.33
C THR A 34 -4.79 27.40 -8.94
N ASP A 35 -5.95 26.77 -8.83
CA ASP A 35 -6.65 26.41 -7.59
C ASP A 35 -6.12 25.11 -6.98
N THR A 36 -5.88 24.08 -7.77
CA THR A 36 -5.39 22.75 -7.29
C THR A 36 -3.87 22.64 -7.32
N ARG A 37 -3.16 23.58 -7.99
CA ARG A 37 -1.70 23.58 -8.26
C ARG A 37 -1.22 22.34 -9.02
N ARG A 38 -2.11 21.72 -9.79
CA ARG A 38 -1.79 20.56 -10.61
C ARG A 38 -1.36 20.97 -12.00
N LEU A 39 -0.49 20.19 -12.59
CA LEU A 39 0.11 20.45 -13.90
C LEU A 39 -0.23 19.29 -14.86
N LYS A 40 -0.57 19.61 -16.11
CA LYS A 40 -0.67 18.63 -17.20
C LYS A 40 0.24 19.03 -18.33
N MET A 41 0.78 18.06 -19.07
CA MET A 41 1.59 18.27 -20.27
C MET A 41 0.83 17.73 -21.48
N GLY A 42 0.68 18.55 -22.51
CA GLY A 42 0.07 18.18 -23.77
C GLY A 42 0.88 17.17 -24.56
N ASP A 43 0.19 16.28 -25.23
CA ASP A 43 0.74 15.33 -26.23
C ASP A 43 0.40 15.73 -27.68
N GLY A 44 -0.36 16.82 -27.86
CA GLY A 44 -0.80 17.33 -29.15
C GLY A 44 -2.09 16.69 -29.68
N THR A 45 -2.67 15.72 -28.99
CA THR A 45 -3.83 14.95 -29.47
C THR A 45 -4.92 14.76 -28.44
N THR A 46 -4.56 14.62 -27.16
CA THR A 46 -5.49 14.32 -26.08
C THR A 46 -6.07 15.60 -25.47
N ALA A 47 -7.40 15.65 -25.32
CA ALA A 47 -8.09 16.76 -24.68
C ALA A 47 -7.75 16.83 -23.18
N TRP A 48 -7.78 18.05 -22.60
CA TRP A 48 -7.40 18.32 -21.21
C TRP A 48 -7.99 17.35 -20.19
N ALA A 49 -9.28 17.05 -20.27
CA ALA A 49 -9.95 16.18 -19.30
C ALA A 49 -9.35 14.76 -19.26
N SER A 50 -8.83 14.27 -20.39
CA SER A 50 -8.24 12.93 -20.53
C SER A 50 -6.73 12.89 -20.39
N LEU A 51 -6.04 14.06 -20.38
CA LEU A 51 -4.60 14.11 -20.13
C LEU A 51 -4.31 13.73 -18.66
N PRO A 52 -3.28 12.89 -18.40
CA PRO A 52 -2.80 12.65 -17.04
C PRO A 52 -2.16 13.91 -16.48
N TYR A 53 -2.21 14.07 -15.17
CA TYR A 53 -1.44 15.12 -14.51
C TYR A 53 0.05 14.83 -14.62
N PHE A 54 0.84 15.85 -14.94
CA PHE A 54 2.29 15.78 -14.93
C PHE A 54 2.77 15.74 -13.46
N LEU A 55 3.50 14.75 -13.05
CA LEU A 55 3.88 14.46 -11.67
C LEU A 55 2.70 14.09 -10.73
N ALA A 56 1.52 13.84 -11.27
CA ALA A 56 0.50 13.13 -10.54
C ALA A 56 0.63 11.62 -10.77
N GLY A 57 1.74 11.07 -10.42
CA GLY A 57 1.63 9.79 -9.75
C GLY A 57 0.82 10.10 -8.49
N ALA A 58 -0.46 9.80 -8.46
CA ALA A 58 -1.20 9.83 -7.21
C ALA A 58 -0.33 9.02 -6.25
N ASP A 59 0.17 9.67 -5.20
CA ASP A 59 1.06 9.04 -4.23
C ASP A 59 0.29 7.86 -3.65
N VAL A 60 0.47 6.68 -4.25
CA VAL A 60 -0.29 5.48 -3.93
C VAL A 60 0.14 5.05 -2.55
N ARG A 61 -0.75 5.22 -1.60
CA ARG A 61 -0.50 4.92 -0.21
C ARG A 61 -1.76 4.43 0.48
N GLY A 62 -1.58 3.69 1.54
CA GLY A 62 -2.69 3.23 2.37
C GLY A 62 -2.21 2.47 3.59
N GLN A 63 -3.10 2.37 4.55
CA GLN A 63 -2.89 1.63 5.77
C GLN A 63 -4.17 0.89 6.11
N VAL A 64 -4.02 -0.38 6.44
CA VAL A 64 -5.06 -1.18 7.06
C VAL A 64 -4.59 -1.65 8.42
N SER A 65 -5.43 -1.55 9.42
CA SER A 65 -5.13 -1.99 10.79
C SER A 65 -6.24 -2.85 11.35
N ARG A 66 -5.86 -3.74 12.25
CA ARG A 66 -6.75 -4.54 13.07
C ARG A 66 -6.35 -4.37 14.53
N LEU A 67 -7.26 -3.86 15.32
CA LEU A 67 -7.04 -3.58 16.74
C LEU A 67 -7.81 -4.57 17.66
N THR A 68 -8.66 -5.42 17.07
CA THR A 68 -9.39 -6.48 17.78
C THR A 68 -8.72 -7.82 17.56
N SER A 69 -8.66 -8.65 18.57
CA SER A 69 -8.06 -9.99 18.45
C SER A 69 -8.80 -10.85 17.44
N TYR A 70 -8.04 -11.69 16.74
CA TYR A 70 -8.54 -12.63 15.75
C TYR A 70 -7.77 -13.94 15.86
N GLN A 71 -8.50 -15.06 15.84
CA GLN A 71 -7.88 -16.37 15.85
C GLN A 71 -7.74 -16.92 14.44
N ILE A 72 -6.50 -17.18 14.03
CA ILE A 72 -6.22 -17.97 12.84
C ILE A 72 -6.38 -19.44 13.25
N PRO A 73 -7.32 -20.20 12.63
CA PRO A 73 -7.50 -21.61 12.95
C PRO A 73 -6.21 -22.40 12.75
N SER A 74 -6.04 -23.48 13.49
CA SER A 74 -4.85 -24.33 13.40
C SER A 74 -4.62 -24.77 11.96
N ALA A 75 -3.39 -24.59 11.50
CA ALA A 75 -2.87 -25.14 10.27
C ALA A 75 -1.81 -26.18 10.61
N ALA A 76 -1.40 -26.99 9.64
CA ALA A 76 -0.21 -27.81 9.81
C ALA A 76 1.00 -26.91 10.11
N GLN A 77 1.98 -27.44 10.84
CA GLN A 77 3.22 -26.73 11.16
C GLN A 77 3.86 -26.14 9.88
N GLY A 78 4.26 -24.89 9.96
CA GLY A 78 4.90 -24.17 8.83
C GLY A 78 3.97 -23.73 7.72
N VAL A 79 2.66 -23.97 7.81
CA VAL A 79 1.70 -23.50 6.79
C VAL A 79 1.30 -22.06 7.06
N TYR A 80 1.62 -21.17 6.12
CA TYR A 80 1.27 -19.75 6.17
C TYR A 80 -0.20 -19.56 5.84
N ARG A 81 -0.91 -18.81 6.69
CA ARG A 81 -2.30 -18.42 6.49
C ARG A 81 -2.45 -16.90 6.59
N ALA A 82 -3.28 -16.36 5.74
CA ALA A 82 -3.63 -14.94 5.79
C ALA A 82 -4.18 -14.55 7.17
N ILE A 83 -3.79 -13.39 7.65
CA ILE A 83 -4.49 -12.75 8.76
C ILE A 83 -5.89 -12.43 8.23
N GLY A 84 -6.87 -13.23 8.63
CA GLY A 84 -8.24 -13.16 8.16
C GLY A 84 -9.01 -12.01 8.79
N ALA A 85 -10.23 -11.83 8.28
CA ALA A 85 -11.19 -10.77 8.57
C ALA A 85 -10.69 -9.35 8.25
N THR A 86 -11.59 -8.57 7.71
CA THR A 86 -11.35 -7.18 7.29
C THR A 86 -10.76 -6.33 8.40
N GLY A 87 -9.59 -5.76 8.14
CA GLY A 87 -9.05 -4.66 8.92
C GLY A 87 -9.83 -3.36 8.62
N THR A 88 -9.54 -2.32 9.37
CA THR A 88 -10.06 -0.97 9.09
C THR A 88 -9.07 -0.23 8.23
N LEU A 89 -9.50 0.18 7.03
CA LEU A 89 -8.71 1.06 6.15
C LEU A 89 -8.74 2.48 6.74
N ASP A 90 -7.58 3.09 6.84
CA ASP A 90 -7.50 4.53 7.09
C ASP A 90 -7.84 5.29 5.81
N THR A 91 -9.11 5.66 5.67
CA THR A 91 -9.63 6.36 4.49
C THR A 91 -9.14 7.81 4.41
N THR A 92 -8.61 8.38 5.50
CA THR A 92 -8.13 9.77 5.52
C THR A 92 -6.78 9.91 4.82
N THR A 93 -5.98 8.85 4.80
CA THR A 93 -4.65 8.83 4.20
C THR A 93 -4.54 7.95 2.96
N ALA A 94 -5.54 7.10 2.70
CA ALA A 94 -5.54 6.19 1.56
C ALA A 94 -5.70 6.94 0.24
N SER A 95 -4.83 6.64 -0.71
CA SER A 95 -4.87 7.13 -2.10
C SER A 95 -4.39 6.02 -3.03
N GLY A 96 -5.20 5.65 -4.02
CA GLY A 96 -4.87 4.57 -4.96
C GLY A 96 -4.77 3.16 -4.36
N LEU A 97 -5.04 3.00 -3.07
CA LEU A 97 -5.18 1.71 -2.39
C LEU A 97 -6.57 1.61 -1.75
N ALA A 98 -7.15 0.43 -1.85
CA ALA A 98 -8.42 0.04 -1.23
C ALA A 98 -8.21 -1.17 -0.32
N LEU A 99 -9.23 -1.53 0.47
CA LEU A 99 -9.24 -2.82 1.17
C LEU A 99 -9.10 -3.98 0.19
N GLY A 100 -8.45 -5.04 0.63
CA GLY A 100 -8.43 -6.32 -0.07
C GLY A 100 -9.83 -6.86 -0.32
N THR A 101 -9.98 -7.66 -1.36
CA THR A 101 -11.27 -8.25 -1.77
C THR A 101 -11.52 -9.62 -1.18
N THR A 102 -10.49 -10.29 -0.74
CA THR A 102 -10.56 -11.54 0.02
C THR A 102 -10.64 -11.21 1.50
N ASP A 103 -11.22 -12.08 2.32
CA ASP A 103 -11.33 -11.91 3.79
C ASP A 103 -9.93 -11.88 4.45
N THR A 104 -9.09 -10.98 3.96
CA THR A 104 -7.71 -10.81 4.41
C THR A 104 -7.48 -9.38 4.83
N MET A 105 -6.57 -9.20 5.76
CA MET A 105 -6.04 -7.91 6.10
C MET A 105 -5.04 -7.49 5.00
N GLY A 106 -5.58 -7.05 3.86
CA GLY A 106 -4.83 -6.72 2.66
C GLY A 106 -5.12 -5.31 2.13
N LEU A 107 -4.21 -4.80 1.32
CA LEU A 107 -4.34 -3.57 0.54
C LEU A 107 -4.33 -3.93 -0.94
N ARG A 108 -5.38 -3.52 -1.66
CA ARG A 108 -5.55 -3.73 -3.10
C ARG A 108 -5.19 -2.47 -3.87
N ASN A 109 -4.41 -2.61 -4.91
CA ASN A 109 -4.09 -1.52 -5.82
C ASN A 109 -5.30 -1.13 -6.67
N SER A 110 -5.85 0.05 -6.43
CA SER A 110 -6.98 0.62 -7.19
C SER A 110 -6.55 1.77 -8.11
N SER A 111 -5.25 2.00 -8.29
CA SER A 111 -4.72 3.10 -9.12
C SER A 111 -4.86 2.88 -10.62
N GLY A 112 -5.18 1.64 -11.04
CA GLY A 112 -5.31 1.28 -12.46
C GLY A 112 -3.98 0.93 -13.16
N THR A 113 -2.84 1.14 -12.52
CA THR A 113 -1.50 0.85 -13.08
C THR A 113 -0.68 -0.01 -12.13
N THR A 114 0.38 -0.65 -12.62
CA THR A 114 1.36 -1.29 -11.74
C THR A 114 2.13 -0.25 -10.96
N VAL A 115 2.26 -0.43 -9.66
CA VAL A 115 2.98 0.48 -8.76
C VAL A 115 4.06 -0.26 -7.98
N LEU A 116 5.18 0.40 -7.74
CA LEU A 116 6.20 -0.08 -6.82
C LEU A 116 5.91 0.49 -5.44
N LEU A 117 5.67 -0.38 -4.46
CA LEU A 117 5.31 -0.01 -3.10
C LEU A 117 6.40 -0.44 -2.12
N ARG A 118 6.73 0.42 -1.18
CA ARG A 118 7.33 0.02 0.08
C ARG A 118 6.19 -0.43 1.00
N VAL A 119 6.21 -1.70 1.38
CA VAL A 119 5.18 -2.32 2.23
C VAL A 119 5.80 -2.69 3.56
N SER A 120 5.18 -2.27 4.65
CA SER A 120 5.56 -2.62 6.02
C SER A 120 4.41 -3.31 6.71
N GLY A 121 4.63 -4.54 7.14
CA GLY A 121 3.68 -5.35 7.89
C GLY A 121 4.15 -5.57 9.32
N SER A 122 3.26 -5.39 10.30
CA SER A 122 3.52 -5.73 11.69
C SER A 122 2.35 -6.50 12.30
N ALA A 123 2.67 -7.50 13.11
CA ALA A 123 1.68 -8.29 13.82
C ALA A 123 2.18 -8.57 15.24
N GLU A 124 1.26 -8.50 16.20
CA GLU A 124 1.44 -8.95 17.58
C GLU A 124 0.52 -10.17 17.77
N ALA A 125 1.11 -11.29 18.10
CA ALA A 125 0.39 -12.57 18.12
C ALA A 125 0.88 -13.50 19.22
N THR A 126 0.00 -14.40 19.65
CA THR A 126 0.29 -15.47 20.61
C THR A 126 -0.01 -16.84 20.01
N ALA A 127 0.70 -17.84 20.53
CA ALA A 127 0.44 -19.26 20.30
C ALA A 127 0.80 -20.07 21.56
N GLY A 128 1.04 -21.37 21.44
CA GLY A 128 1.58 -22.15 22.56
C GLY A 128 2.94 -21.63 23.05
N ASN A 129 3.20 -21.71 24.34
CA ASN A 129 4.48 -21.28 24.92
C ASN A 129 5.67 -22.03 24.27
N GLY A 130 6.73 -21.30 23.94
CA GLY A 130 7.90 -21.81 23.23
C GLY A 130 7.70 -22.00 21.73
N ASN A 131 6.53 -21.66 21.17
CA ASN A 131 6.30 -21.77 19.74
C ASN A 131 6.95 -20.59 18.98
N THR A 132 7.55 -20.91 17.86
CA THR A 132 8.06 -19.90 16.91
C THR A 132 6.94 -19.50 15.95
N LEU A 133 6.60 -18.22 15.95
CA LEU A 133 5.70 -17.63 14.99
C LEU A 133 6.50 -16.94 13.86
N ALA A 134 6.00 -17.02 12.65
CA ALA A 134 6.60 -16.37 11.49
C ALA A 134 5.56 -15.54 10.73
N LEU A 135 6.02 -14.38 10.20
CA LEU A 135 5.24 -13.46 9.36
C LEU A 135 5.89 -13.37 7.98
N LYS A 136 5.08 -13.45 6.94
CA LYS A 136 5.45 -13.11 5.56
C LYS A 136 4.45 -12.13 4.95
N LEU A 137 4.93 -11.35 4.00
CA LEU A 137 4.05 -10.65 3.05
C LEU A 137 3.67 -11.62 1.92
N ALA A 138 2.50 -11.39 1.33
CA ALA A 138 2.02 -12.12 0.17
C ALA A 138 1.48 -11.15 -0.88
N VAL A 139 1.62 -11.51 -2.15
CA VAL A 139 0.98 -10.82 -3.29
C VAL A 139 0.01 -11.79 -3.94
N ASN A 140 -1.25 -11.38 -4.06
CA ASN A 140 -2.34 -12.22 -4.59
C ASN A 140 -2.41 -13.61 -3.93
N GLY A 141 -2.18 -13.66 -2.62
CA GLY A 141 -2.18 -14.89 -1.83
C GLY A 141 -0.89 -15.73 -1.90
N VAL A 142 0.07 -15.37 -2.74
CA VAL A 142 1.37 -16.06 -2.84
C VAL A 142 2.37 -15.39 -1.92
N VAL A 143 2.89 -16.12 -0.93
CA VAL A 143 3.87 -15.61 0.04
C VAL A 143 5.21 -15.31 -0.61
N ILE A 144 5.86 -14.25 -0.14
CA ILE A 144 7.20 -13.83 -0.57
C ILE A 144 8.20 -14.30 0.48
N ASP A 145 8.94 -15.36 0.21
CA ASP A 145 9.85 -15.98 1.18
C ASP A 145 10.91 -15.02 1.74
N ALA A 146 11.43 -14.12 0.90
CA ALA A 146 12.41 -13.12 1.32
C ALA A 146 11.90 -12.12 2.38
N THR A 147 10.60 -12.10 2.68
CA THR A 147 9.99 -11.22 3.70
C THR A 147 9.82 -11.90 5.05
N GLU A 148 10.26 -13.17 5.18
CA GLU A 148 10.08 -13.94 6.40
C GLU A 148 10.81 -13.30 7.59
N VAL A 149 10.06 -13.11 8.66
CA VAL A 149 10.57 -12.79 9.98
C VAL A 149 9.91 -13.73 11.00
N HIS A 150 10.63 -14.12 12.04
CA HIS A 150 10.09 -15.01 13.06
C HIS A 150 10.50 -14.58 14.46
N GLU A 151 9.69 -14.94 15.43
CA GLU A 151 9.91 -14.70 16.86
C GLU A 151 9.32 -15.83 17.68
N ILE A 152 9.96 -16.15 18.81
CA ILE A 152 9.49 -17.16 19.75
C ILE A 152 8.50 -16.51 20.71
N HIS A 153 7.28 -17.05 20.80
CA HIS A 153 6.33 -16.70 21.83
C HIS A 153 6.74 -17.36 23.16
N SER A 154 7.02 -16.56 24.18
CA SER A 154 7.43 -17.05 25.50
C SER A 154 6.61 -16.38 26.60
N THR A 155 6.03 -17.17 27.48
CA THR A 155 5.28 -16.69 28.64
C THR A 155 6.15 -16.61 29.91
N GLY A 156 7.37 -17.14 29.85
CA GLY A 156 8.24 -17.30 31.04
C GLY A 156 9.16 -16.11 31.34
N ASP A 157 9.37 -15.22 30.38
CA ASP A 157 10.27 -14.05 30.46
C ASP A 157 9.53 -12.70 30.53
N GLY A 158 8.21 -12.73 30.78
CA GLY A 158 7.36 -11.54 30.79
C GLY A 158 6.97 -11.04 29.40
N ARG A 159 7.40 -11.71 28.33
CA ARG A 159 6.96 -11.44 26.95
C ARG A 159 5.75 -12.31 26.64
N GLN A 160 4.58 -11.71 26.70
CA GLN A 160 3.33 -12.44 26.45
C GLN A 160 2.98 -12.60 24.97
N ASP A 161 3.63 -11.82 24.08
CA ASP A 161 3.26 -11.72 22.67
C ASP A 161 4.50 -11.69 21.76
N ALA A 162 4.46 -12.44 20.66
CA ALA A 162 5.43 -12.31 19.58
C ALA A 162 5.15 -11.02 18.78
N LYS A 163 6.18 -10.20 18.57
CA LYS A 163 6.09 -8.93 17.82
C LYS A 163 6.88 -9.04 16.52
N LEU A 164 6.19 -9.33 15.46
CA LEU A 164 6.74 -9.56 14.14
C LEU A 164 6.62 -8.31 13.29
N THR A 165 7.70 -7.89 12.64
CA THR A 165 7.69 -6.75 11.71
C THR A 165 8.56 -7.03 10.52
N THR A 166 8.04 -6.82 9.32
CA THR A 166 8.78 -6.95 8.06
C THR A 166 8.52 -5.75 7.15
N THR A 167 9.49 -5.41 6.31
CA THR A 167 9.36 -4.35 5.31
C THR A 167 10.00 -4.81 4.01
N TRP A 168 9.30 -4.63 2.89
CA TRP A 168 9.76 -5.06 1.59
C TRP A 168 9.28 -4.13 0.47
N MET A 169 9.98 -4.20 -0.66
CA MET A 169 9.58 -3.53 -1.89
C MET A 169 8.76 -4.49 -2.73
N VAL A 170 7.53 -4.09 -3.05
CA VAL A 170 6.57 -4.92 -3.77
C VAL A 170 6.13 -4.23 -5.05
N SER A 171 6.31 -4.88 -6.20
CA SER A 171 5.66 -4.49 -7.45
C SER A 171 4.24 -5.03 -7.45
N LEU A 172 3.24 -4.14 -7.29
CA LEU A 172 1.84 -4.51 -7.18
C LEU A 172 1.09 -4.13 -8.46
N PRO A 173 0.63 -5.10 -9.26
CA PRO A 173 -0.11 -4.82 -10.48
C PRO A 173 -1.45 -4.15 -10.20
N ALA A 174 -2.07 -3.56 -11.20
CA ALA A 174 -3.44 -3.06 -11.10
C ALA A 174 -4.38 -4.16 -10.60
N ASN A 175 -5.21 -3.83 -9.62
CA ASN A 175 -6.09 -4.76 -8.89
C ASN A 175 -5.38 -5.88 -8.10
N GLY A 176 -4.05 -5.92 -8.08
CA GLY A 176 -3.30 -6.83 -7.21
C GLY A 176 -3.49 -6.48 -5.73
N GLU A 177 -3.34 -7.48 -4.88
CA GLU A 177 -3.49 -7.34 -3.43
C GLU A 177 -2.21 -7.75 -2.71
N VAL A 178 -1.77 -6.96 -1.74
CA VAL A 178 -0.71 -7.31 -0.79
C VAL A 178 -1.34 -7.56 0.58
N SER A 179 -0.96 -8.66 1.22
CA SER A 179 -1.50 -9.11 2.51
C SER A 179 -0.42 -9.67 3.43
N MET A 180 -0.78 -9.90 4.70
CA MET A 180 0.10 -10.52 5.70
C MET A 180 -0.35 -11.95 6.01
N HIS A 181 0.62 -12.86 6.11
CA HIS A 181 0.41 -14.26 6.42
C HIS A 181 1.26 -14.67 7.62
N LEU A 182 0.67 -15.41 8.56
CA LEU A 182 1.33 -15.97 9.73
C LEU A 182 1.37 -17.50 9.65
N ALA A 183 2.43 -18.07 10.21
CA ALA A 183 2.57 -19.49 10.43
C ALA A 183 3.11 -19.77 11.84
N ASN A 184 2.74 -20.91 12.41
CA ASN A 184 3.40 -21.49 13.57
C ASN A 184 4.42 -22.50 13.05
N LEU A 185 5.70 -22.23 13.27
CA LEU A 185 6.79 -23.08 12.79
C LEU A 185 7.09 -24.27 13.73
N SER A 186 6.57 -24.25 14.95
CA SER A 186 6.86 -25.26 15.98
C SER A 186 5.77 -26.31 16.14
N ALA A 187 4.51 -25.96 15.86
CA ALA A 187 3.38 -26.84 16.12
C ALA A 187 2.17 -26.55 15.21
N SER A 188 1.29 -27.55 15.12
CA SER A 188 -0.05 -27.41 14.57
C SER A 188 -0.98 -26.84 15.65
N ALA A 189 -1.01 -25.52 15.82
CA ALA A 189 -1.81 -24.85 16.84
C ALA A 189 -2.40 -23.55 16.32
N ASN A 190 -3.49 -23.09 16.95
CA ASN A 190 -4.08 -21.80 16.65
C ASN A 190 -3.10 -20.65 16.92
N ILE A 191 -3.17 -19.62 16.12
CA ILE A 191 -2.47 -18.36 16.35
C ILE A 191 -3.53 -17.30 16.69
N THR A 192 -3.39 -16.65 17.83
CA THR A 192 -4.23 -15.51 18.17
C THR A 192 -3.49 -14.23 17.81
N VAL A 193 -3.95 -13.52 16.80
CA VAL A 193 -3.47 -12.19 16.43
C VAL A 193 -4.15 -11.19 17.36
N ILE A 194 -3.37 -10.44 18.12
CA ILE A 194 -3.86 -9.42 19.05
C ILE A 194 -4.13 -8.13 18.30
N ARG A 195 -3.15 -7.72 17.51
CA ARG A 195 -3.25 -6.58 16.61
C ARG A 195 -2.35 -6.78 15.40
N ALA A 196 -2.71 -6.13 14.30
CA ALA A 196 -1.90 -6.15 13.10
C ALA A 196 -2.07 -4.85 12.32
N ARG A 197 -1.03 -4.48 11.55
CA ARG A 197 -1.02 -3.28 10.73
C ARG A 197 -0.22 -3.54 9.46
N LEU A 198 -0.80 -3.14 8.33
CA LEU A 198 -0.14 -3.15 7.03
C LEU A 198 -0.16 -1.73 6.47
N VAL A 199 1.01 -1.22 6.13
CA VAL A 199 1.20 0.12 5.55
C VAL A 199 1.90 -0.04 4.22
N ALA A 200 1.42 0.67 3.22
CA ALA A 200 2.06 0.72 1.91
C ALA A 200 2.17 2.15 1.40
N SER A 201 3.28 2.49 0.79
CA SER A 201 3.53 3.78 0.16
C SER A 201 4.30 3.60 -1.13
N GLN A 202 3.94 4.36 -2.16
CA GLN A 202 4.61 4.31 -3.44
C GLN A 202 6.06 4.80 -3.33
N VAL A 203 6.93 4.13 -4.08
CA VAL A 203 8.32 4.56 -4.28
C VAL A 203 8.42 5.15 -5.67
N HIS A 204 8.90 6.37 -5.74
CA HIS A 204 9.22 7.06 -6.99
C HIS A 204 10.71 6.84 -7.27
N LEU A 205 11.02 6.27 -8.43
CA LEU A 205 12.39 6.05 -8.92
C LEU A 205 12.82 7.22 -9.81
#